data_baf1a89491eb377fa683f7f9312354bc
#
_entry.id   baf1a89491eb377fa683f7f9312354bc
#
_cell.length_a   1.000
_cell.length_b   1.000
_cell.length_c   1.000
_cell.angle_alpha   90.00
_cell.angle_beta   90.00
_cell.angle_gamma   90.00
#
_symmetry.space_group_name_H-M   'P 1'
#
loop_
_entity.id
_entity.type
_entity.pdbx_description
1 polymer ?
#
loop_
_entity_poly.entity_id
_entity_poly.type
_entity_poly.pdbx_seq_one_letter_code
_entity_poly.pdbx_strand_id
1 'polypeptide(L)'
;MNKKAVPTAAAVRELAILTGAVAIIAAAVYFFLVPSHASVSSISGLGIVLANFVPLPLSAITMILNVVLLVIGFLTCGREFGAKTVYTSILLPAFIGLFERLFPNLGSLTDSQELDVLCYILVVSVGLSILFNRNASSGGLDIVAKIMNKYLHLSLIHISEPTRPY
;
A
#
# COMPACT_ATOMS: atom_id res chain seq x y z
N MET A 1 11.97 -29.27 -12.73
CA MET A 1 11.71 -28.07 -11.88
C MET A 1 10.77 -28.46 -10.77
N ASN A 2 11.33 -28.71 -9.59
CA ASN A 2 10.60 -29.27 -8.44
C ASN A 2 9.92 -28.12 -7.70
N LYS A 3 8.59 -27.93 -7.88
CA LYS A 3 7.78 -27.07 -7.00
C LYS A 3 7.78 -27.69 -5.61
N LYS A 4 8.65 -27.21 -4.72
CA LYS A 4 8.48 -27.50 -3.29
C LYS A 4 7.11 -26.93 -2.90
N ALA A 5 6.16 -27.82 -2.65
CA ALA A 5 4.88 -27.46 -2.06
C ALA A 5 5.20 -26.74 -0.74
N VAL A 6 4.84 -25.46 -0.66
CA VAL A 6 4.97 -24.69 0.58
C VAL A 6 4.08 -25.40 1.59
N PRO A 7 4.60 -25.83 2.76
CA PRO A 7 3.77 -26.52 3.73
C PRO A 7 2.59 -25.61 4.10
N THR A 8 1.41 -26.17 4.15
CA THR A 8 0.13 -25.42 4.33
C THR A 8 0.18 -24.46 5.53
N ALA A 9 0.89 -24.85 6.58
CA ALA A 9 1.11 -24.01 7.76
C ALA A 9 1.93 -22.72 7.46
N ALA A 10 2.93 -22.79 6.59
CA ALA A 10 3.74 -21.62 6.22
C ALA A 10 2.92 -20.65 5.34
N ALA A 11 2.09 -21.17 4.44
CA ALA A 11 1.21 -20.35 3.61
C ALA A 11 0.13 -19.64 4.46
N VAL A 12 -0.46 -20.35 5.41
CA VAL A 12 -1.44 -19.78 6.36
C VAL A 12 -0.80 -18.68 7.20
N ARG A 13 0.41 -18.93 7.73
CA ARG A 13 1.15 -17.90 8.50
C ARG A 13 1.45 -16.67 7.65
N GLU A 14 1.81 -16.85 6.40
CA GLU A 14 2.11 -15.75 5.49
C GLU A 14 0.85 -14.92 5.19
N LEU A 15 -0.27 -15.56 4.88
CA LEU A 15 -1.56 -14.89 4.71
C LEU A 15 -1.98 -14.15 5.98
N ALA A 16 -1.82 -14.74 7.15
CA ALA A 16 -2.14 -14.08 8.42
C ALA A 16 -1.31 -12.81 8.64
N ILE A 17 0.00 -12.83 8.31
CA ILE A 17 0.88 -11.66 8.42
C ILE A 17 0.44 -10.57 7.42
N LEU A 18 0.14 -10.93 6.18
CA LEU A 18 -0.35 -9.99 5.15
C LEU A 18 -1.68 -9.37 5.58
N THR A 19 -2.62 -10.18 6.07
CA THR A 19 -3.92 -9.71 6.59
C THR A 19 -3.74 -8.74 7.75
N GLY A 20 -2.86 -9.06 8.71
CA GLY A 20 -2.55 -8.17 9.84
C GLY A 20 -1.94 -6.84 9.38
N ALA A 21 -1.00 -6.87 8.44
CA ALA A 21 -0.39 -5.66 7.89
C ALA A 21 -1.43 -4.78 7.18
N VAL A 22 -2.32 -5.38 6.37
CA VAL A 22 -3.40 -4.66 5.70
C VAL A 22 -4.40 -4.09 6.71
N ALA A 23 -4.71 -4.80 7.78
CA ALA A 23 -5.58 -4.31 8.84
C ALA A 23 -4.98 -3.08 9.54
N ILE A 24 -3.66 -3.07 9.79
CA ILE A 24 -2.95 -1.90 10.33
C ILE A 24 -3.04 -0.71 9.38
N ILE A 25 -2.82 -0.92 8.08
CA ILE A 25 -2.93 0.13 7.06
C ILE A 25 -4.36 0.65 6.98
N ALA A 26 -5.35 -0.24 6.93
CA ALA A 26 -6.76 0.13 6.89
C ALA A 26 -7.18 0.93 8.14
N ALA A 27 -6.69 0.53 9.31
CA ALA A 27 -6.91 1.27 10.55
C ALA A 27 -6.28 2.66 10.48
N ALA A 28 -5.03 2.79 10.01
CA ALA A 28 -4.39 4.08 9.83
C ALA A 28 -5.18 4.99 8.89
N VAL A 29 -5.66 4.46 7.77
CA VAL A 29 -6.49 5.21 6.82
C VAL A 29 -7.81 5.64 7.46
N TYR A 30 -8.51 4.72 8.10
CA TYR A 30 -9.84 4.99 8.63
C TYR A 30 -9.82 5.93 9.84
N PHE A 31 -8.94 5.68 10.80
CA PHE A 31 -8.92 6.41 12.07
C PHE A 31 -8.22 7.77 12.01
N PHE A 32 -7.27 7.95 11.09
CA PHE A 32 -6.46 9.16 11.02
C PHE A 32 -6.62 9.90 9.68
N LEU A 33 -6.55 9.20 8.54
CA LEU A 33 -6.56 9.88 7.24
C LEU A 33 -7.96 10.40 6.88
N VAL A 34 -9.01 9.58 7.08
CA VAL A 34 -10.39 9.97 6.75
C VAL A 34 -10.84 11.20 7.52
N PRO A 35 -10.67 11.29 8.86
CA PRO A 35 -11.06 12.46 9.62
C PRO A 35 -10.22 13.70 9.31
N SER A 36 -8.96 13.54 8.93
CA SER A 36 -8.08 14.67 8.62
C SER A 36 -8.45 15.41 7.33
N HIS A 37 -9.34 14.84 6.48
CA HIS A 37 -9.65 15.36 5.17
C HIS A 37 -8.41 15.62 4.29
N ALA A 38 -7.25 15.06 4.67
CA ALA A 38 -6.01 15.22 3.93
C ALA A 38 -5.98 14.30 2.72
N SER A 39 -5.61 14.83 1.57
CA SER A 39 -5.45 14.06 0.34
C SER A 39 -4.02 13.52 0.25
N VAL A 40 -3.70 12.49 1.01
CA VAL A 40 -2.36 11.84 1.01
C VAL A 40 -2.27 10.70 0.00
N SER A 41 -3.21 10.60 -0.91
CA SER A 41 -3.26 9.50 -1.88
C SER A 41 -2.36 9.76 -3.07
N SER A 42 -1.32 9.00 -3.20
CA SER A 42 -0.29 9.14 -4.23
C SER A 42 -0.80 8.89 -5.66
N ILE A 43 -1.70 7.93 -5.88
CA ILE A 43 -2.30 7.66 -7.20
C ILE A 43 -3.39 8.67 -7.56
N SER A 44 -4.18 9.09 -6.58
CA SER A 44 -5.19 10.12 -6.83
C SER A 44 -4.55 11.45 -7.23
N GLY A 45 -3.40 11.81 -6.63
CA GLY A 45 -2.64 12.98 -7.05
C GLY A 45 -2.21 12.93 -8.51
N LEU A 46 -1.65 11.81 -8.95
CA LEU A 46 -1.31 11.58 -10.36
C LEU A 46 -2.57 11.59 -11.25
N GLY A 47 -3.66 11.00 -10.76
CA GLY A 47 -4.95 10.97 -11.44
C GLY A 47 -5.53 12.38 -11.67
N ILE A 48 -5.40 13.28 -10.68
CA ILE A 48 -5.84 14.69 -10.80
C ILE A 48 -5.06 15.40 -11.90
N VAL A 49 -3.74 15.21 -11.96
CA VAL A 49 -2.92 15.80 -13.03
C VAL A 49 -3.36 15.29 -14.39
N LEU A 50 -3.56 13.97 -14.53
CA LEU A 50 -4.00 13.35 -15.79
C LEU A 50 -5.43 13.75 -16.18
N ALA A 51 -6.32 13.99 -15.23
CA ALA A 51 -7.68 14.42 -15.49
C ALA A 51 -7.76 15.81 -16.20
N ASN A 52 -6.70 16.61 -16.09
CA ASN A 52 -6.62 17.87 -16.85
C ASN A 52 -6.33 17.66 -18.36
N PHE A 53 -5.81 16.50 -18.73
CA PHE A 53 -5.44 16.20 -20.12
C PHE A 53 -6.42 15.22 -20.79
N VAL A 54 -7.14 14.43 -20.00
CA VAL A 54 -8.01 13.36 -20.50
C VAL A 54 -9.43 13.59 -19.98
N PRO A 55 -10.46 13.65 -20.85
CA PRO A 55 -11.85 13.90 -20.44
C PRO A 55 -12.51 12.63 -19.84
N LEU A 56 -11.90 12.06 -18.82
CA LEU A 56 -12.42 10.92 -18.08
C LEU A 56 -12.61 11.30 -16.61
N PRO A 57 -13.61 10.69 -15.92
CA PRO A 57 -13.78 10.91 -14.49
C PRO A 57 -12.55 10.40 -13.70
N LEU A 58 -12.19 11.12 -12.65
CA LEU A 58 -11.02 10.81 -11.79
C LEU A 58 -11.00 9.36 -11.31
N SER A 59 -12.18 8.81 -10.98
CA SER A 59 -12.32 7.41 -10.57
C SER A 59 -11.89 6.41 -11.64
N ALA A 60 -12.24 6.68 -12.91
CA ALA A 60 -11.81 5.83 -14.02
C ALA A 60 -10.31 5.93 -14.26
N ILE A 61 -9.73 7.13 -14.20
CA ILE A 61 -8.28 7.33 -14.36
C ILE A 61 -7.51 6.61 -13.27
N THR A 62 -7.91 6.76 -12.02
CA THR A 62 -7.25 6.10 -10.88
C THR A 62 -7.37 4.58 -10.94
N MET A 63 -8.52 4.06 -11.39
CA MET A 63 -8.72 2.62 -11.59
C MET A 63 -7.82 2.07 -12.70
N ILE A 64 -7.73 2.75 -13.84
CA ILE A 64 -6.86 2.36 -14.95
C ILE A 64 -5.40 2.37 -14.51
N LEU A 65 -4.96 3.43 -13.81
CA LEU A 65 -3.59 3.54 -13.28
C LEU A 65 -3.28 2.38 -12.31
N ASN A 66 -4.18 2.05 -11.40
CA ASN A 66 -4.01 0.92 -10.48
C ASN A 66 -3.86 -0.41 -11.22
N VAL A 67 -4.71 -0.66 -12.22
CA VAL A 67 -4.65 -1.90 -13.01
C VAL A 67 -3.35 -1.95 -13.81
N VAL A 68 -2.95 -0.86 -14.46
CA VAL A 68 -1.69 -0.78 -15.23
C VAL A 68 -0.49 -1.04 -14.32
N LEU A 69 -0.43 -0.38 -13.16
CA LEU A 69 0.65 -0.59 -12.18
C LEU A 69 0.68 -2.01 -11.65
N LEU A 70 -0.49 -2.62 -11.41
CA LEU A 70 -0.59 -4.01 -10.98
C LEU A 70 -0.05 -4.98 -12.05
N VAL A 71 -0.41 -4.76 -13.33
CA VAL A 71 0.10 -5.56 -14.46
C VAL A 71 1.62 -5.40 -14.59
N ILE A 72 2.12 -4.17 -14.54
CA ILE A 72 3.57 -3.90 -14.58
C ILE A 72 4.27 -4.58 -13.39
N GLY A 73 3.73 -4.46 -12.19
CA GLY A 73 4.26 -5.10 -10.98
C GLY A 73 4.28 -6.64 -11.10
N PHE A 74 3.24 -7.22 -11.69
CA PHE A 74 3.15 -8.65 -11.94
C PHE A 74 4.22 -9.13 -12.93
N LEU A 75 4.44 -8.39 -14.03
CA LEU A 75 5.43 -8.71 -15.04
C LEU A 75 6.86 -8.51 -14.55
N THR A 76 7.10 -7.46 -13.76
CA THR A 76 8.45 -7.06 -13.34
C THR A 76 8.90 -7.75 -12.04
N CYS A 77 8.03 -7.83 -11.05
CA CYS A 77 8.35 -8.40 -9.73
C CYS A 77 7.99 -9.90 -9.62
N GLY A 78 7.24 -10.44 -10.58
CA GLY A 78 6.92 -11.86 -10.68
C GLY A 78 5.54 -12.23 -10.10
N ARG A 79 5.15 -13.49 -10.35
CA ARG A 79 3.79 -13.99 -10.02
C ARG A 79 3.48 -13.99 -8.53
N GLU A 80 4.46 -14.24 -7.69
CA GLU A 80 4.27 -14.26 -6.23
C GLU A 80 3.93 -12.88 -5.68
N PHE A 81 4.69 -11.86 -6.11
CA PHE A 81 4.42 -10.46 -5.77
C PHE A 81 3.04 -10.02 -6.27
N GLY A 82 2.71 -10.30 -7.53
CA GLY A 82 1.43 -9.93 -8.12
C GLY A 82 0.24 -10.55 -7.39
N ALA A 83 0.29 -11.86 -7.09
CA ALA A 83 -0.80 -12.55 -6.39
C ALA A 83 -1.01 -11.99 -4.97
N LYS A 84 0.07 -11.74 -4.21
CA LYS A 84 0.00 -11.14 -2.88
C LYS A 84 -0.56 -9.72 -2.94
N THR A 85 -0.13 -8.93 -3.93
CA THR A 85 -0.58 -7.55 -4.11
C THR A 85 -2.06 -7.48 -4.52
N VAL A 86 -2.54 -8.37 -5.40
CA VAL A 86 -3.99 -8.48 -5.69
C VAL A 86 -4.78 -8.79 -4.42
N TYR A 87 -4.31 -9.75 -3.63
CA TYR A 87 -4.96 -10.11 -2.38
C TYR A 87 -5.06 -8.91 -1.41
N THR A 88 -3.95 -8.21 -1.18
CA THR A 88 -3.90 -7.04 -0.27
C THR A 88 -4.72 -5.87 -0.79
N SER A 89 -4.74 -5.63 -2.11
CA SER A 89 -5.50 -4.55 -2.74
C SER A 89 -7.02 -4.76 -2.65
N ILE A 90 -7.50 -6.01 -2.60
CA ILE A 90 -8.91 -6.31 -2.38
C ILE A 90 -9.24 -6.23 -0.88
N LEU A 91 -8.33 -6.68 -0.04
CA LEU A 91 -8.55 -6.77 1.39
C LEU A 91 -8.57 -5.39 2.06
N LEU A 92 -7.78 -4.43 1.56
CA LEU A 92 -7.69 -3.08 2.11
C LEU A 92 -9.05 -2.35 2.12
N PRO A 93 -9.78 -2.19 1.00
CA PRO A 93 -11.10 -1.58 1.01
C PRO A 93 -12.13 -2.40 1.80
N ALA A 94 -11.98 -3.72 1.85
CA ALA A 94 -12.87 -4.55 2.67
C ALA A 94 -12.72 -4.25 4.16
N PHE A 95 -11.50 -4.07 4.67
CA PHE A 95 -11.28 -3.65 6.07
C PHE A 95 -11.74 -2.23 6.33
N ILE A 96 -11.51 -1.30 5.41
CA ILE A 96 -12.02 0.07 5.54
C ILE A 96 -13.54 0.06 5.66
N GLY A 97 -14.25 -0.65 4.77
CA GLY A 97 -15.70 -0.78 4.83
C GLY A 97 -16.21 -1.52 6.07
N LEU A 98 -15.40 -2.43 6.64
CA LEU A 98 -15.70 -3.05 7.94
C LEU A 98 -15.61 -2.02 9.07
N PHE A 99 -14.56 -1.20 9.11
CA PHE A 99 -14.39 -0.15 10.12
C PHE A 99 -15.48 0.93 10.01
N GLU A 100 -15.88 1.32 8.79
CA GLU A 100 -17.01 2.23 8.57
C GLU A 100 -18.31 1.72 9.19
N ARG A 101 -18.55 0.41 9.12
CA ARG A 101 -19.75 -0.21 9.73
C ARG A 101 -19.66 -0.33 11.25
N LEU A 102 -18.45 -0.58 11.78
CA LEU A 102 -18.23 -0.73 13.22
C LEU A 102 -18.20 0.61 13.95
N PHE A 103 -17.72 1.66 13.29
CA PHE A 103 -17.52 2.99 13.90
C PHE A 103 -18.10 4.11 13.02
N PRO A 104 -19.42 4.15 12.74
CA PRO A 104 -20.01 5.01 11.71
C PRO A 104 -19.89 6.53 11.98
N ASN A 105 -19.55 6.96 13.19
CA ASN A 105 -19.49 8.37 13.58
C ASN A 105 -18.14 8.74 14.22
N LEU A 106 -17.05 8.24 13.66
CA LEU A 106 -15.72 8.56 14.19
C LEU A 106 -15.27 9.91 13.64
N GLY A 107 -15.14 10.91 14.55
CA GLY A 107 -14.47 12.17 14.27
C GLY A 107 -12.94 12.02 14.43
N SER A 108 -12.21 13.14 14.28
CA SER A 108 -10.78 13.18 14.54
C SER A 108 -10.45 12.67 15.95
N LEU A 109 -9.46 11.81 16.08
CA LEU A 109 -8.99 11.28 17.37
C LEU A 109 -8.09 12.27 18.11
N THR A 110 -7.47 13.20 17.40
CA THR A 110 -6.49 14.14 17.97
C THR A 110 -6.99 15.58 17.99
N ASP A 111 -8.18 15.85 17.43
CA ASP A 111 -8.73 17.18 17.21
C ASP A 111 -7.81 18.14 16.42
N SER A 112 -6.75 17.61 15.81
CA SER A 112 -5.79 18.35 15.01
C SER A 112 -5.49 17.61 13.72
N GLN A 113 -5.78 18.23 12.57
CA GLN A 113 -5.54 17.67 11.26
C GLN A 113 -4.06 17.29 11.03
N GLU A 114 -3.14 18.13 11.50
CA GLU A 114 -1.70 17.92 11.35
C GLU A 114 -1.24 16.69 12.16
N LEU A 115 -1.76 16.53 13.36
CA LEU A 115 -1.42 15.42 14.24
C LEU A 115 -2.02 14.10 13.72
N ASP A 116 -3.24 14.14 13.19
CA ASP A 116 -3.85 12.97 12.52
C ASP A 116 -3.01 12.50 11.33
N VAL A 117 -2.53 13.43 10.48
CA VAL A 117 -1.66 13.10 9.34
C VAL A 117 -0.33 12.51 9.83
N LEU A 118 0.26 13.06 10.90
CA LEU A 118 1.50 12.51 11.46
C LEU A 118 1.29 11.08 12.00
N CYS A 119 0.23 10.85 12.76
CA CYS A 119 -0.13 9.53 13.25
C CYS A 119 -0.40 8.55 12.10
N TYR A 120 -1.11 8.99 11.05
CA TYR A 120 -1.31 8.20 9.83
C TYR A 120 0.01 7.76 9.23
N ILE A 121 0.96 8.69 9.00
CA ILE A 121 2.26 8.39 8.40
C ILE A 121 3.02 7.36 9.23
N LEU A 122 3.05 7.51 10.55
CA LEU A 122 3.74 6.56 11.44
C LEU A 122 3.13 5.17 11.38
N VAL A 123 1.82 5.05 11.52
CA VAL A 123 1.14 3.75 11.56
C VAL A 123 1.16 3.06 10.18
N VAL A 124 0.91 3.82 9.10
CA VAL A 124 0.96 3.24 7.74
C VAL A 124 2.36 2.77 7.38
N SER A 125 3.41 3.46 7.82
CA SER A 125 4.80 3.07 7.56
C SER A 125 5.12 1.69 8.15
N VAL A 126 4.59 1.38 9.33
CA VAL A 126 4.74 0.04 9.93
C VAL A 126 4.05 -1.02 9.07
N GLY A 127 2.81 -0.78 8.67
CA GLY A 127 2.07 -1.72 7.81
C GLY A 127 2.75 -1.94 6.45
N LEU A 128 3.19 -0.88 5.78
CA LEU A 128 3.90 -0.96 4.50
C LEU A 128 5.26 -1.68 4.64
N SER A 129 5.98 -1.44 5.72
CA SER A 129 7.25 -2.13 6.00
C SER A 129 7.05 -3.65 6.08
N ILE A 130 5.98 -4.09 6.74
CA ILE A 130 5.65 -5.52 6.83
C ILE A 130 5.30 -6.08 5.44
N LEU A 131 4.48 -5.36 4.63
CA LEU A 131 4.13 -5.79 3.28
C LEU A 131 5.35 -5.90 2.37
N PHE A 132 6.22 -4.90 2.37
CA PHE A 132 7.43 -4.91 1.54
C PHE A 132 8.40 -6.02 1.93
N ASN A 133 8.54 -6.31 3.21
CA ASN A 133 9.36 -7.42 3.70
C ASN A 133 8.80 -8.80 3.25
N ARG A 134 7.50 -8.89 2.99
CA ARG A 134 6.83 -10.09 2.48
C ARG A 134 6.67 -10.12 0.96
N ASN A 135 7.33 -9.22 0.23
CA ASN A 135 7.19 -9.05 -1.21
C ASN A 135 5.71 -8.87 -1.63
N ALA A 136 5.00 -8.00 -0.93
CA ALA A 136 3.66 -7.56 -1.26
C ALA A 136 3.61 -6.03 -1.28
N SER A 137 2.56 -5.47 -1.84
CA SER A 137 2.28 -4.04 -1.86
C SER A 137 0.82 -3.79 -1.48
N SER A 138 0.48 -2.61 -0.99
CA SER A 138 -0.92 -2.22 -0.73
C SER A 138 -1.71 -1.96 -2.03
N GLY A 139 -1.03 -1.97 -3.16
CA GLY A 139 -1.57 -1.50 -4.45
C GLY A 139 -1.39 0.01 -4.57
N GLY A 140 -0.92 0.56 -5.56
CA GLY A 140 -0.68 1.99 -5.66
C GLY A 140 0.73 2.31 -6.12
N LEU A 141 1.22 3.52 -5.87
CA LEU A 141 2.60 3.92 -6.19
C LEU A 141 3.66 3.11 -5.42
N ASP A 142 3.29 2.39 -4.39
CA ASP A 142 4.14 1.40 -3.70
C ASP A 142 4.71 0.37 -4.67
N ILE A 143 3.95 0.01 -5.72
CA ILE A 143 4.40 -0.89 -6.79
C ILE A 143 5.57 -0.25 -7.54
N VAL A 144 5.48 1.06 -7.84
CA VAL A 144 6.55 1.80 -8.51
C VAL A 144 7.81 1.83 -7.64
N ALA A 145 7.66 2.12 -6.35
CA ALA A 145 8.78 2.10 -5.40
C ALA A 145 9.46 0.72 -5.37
N LYS A 146 8.69 -0.37 -5.40
CA LYS A 146 9.23 -1.74 -5.44
C LYS A 146 9.95 -2.04 -6.76
N ILE A 147 9.41 -1.57 -7.88
CA ILE A 147 10.03 -1.71 -9.21
C ILE A 147 11.36 -0.93 -9.25
N MET A 148 11.36 0.31 -8.77
CA MET A 148 12.57 1.14 -8.70
C MET A 148 13.65 0.48 -7.83
N ASN A 149 13.26 -0.03 -6.67
CA ASN A 149 14.19 -0.78 -5.81
C ASN A 149 14.81 -1.98 -6.54
N LYS A 150 14.00 -2.72 -7.30
CA LYS A 150 14.46 -3.91 -8.03
C LYS A 150 15.43 -3.58 -9.18
N TYR A 151 15.15 -2.53 -9.97
CA TYR A 151 15.91 -2.22 -11.18
C TYR A 151 17.05 -1.23 -10.97
N LEU A 152 16.86 -0.26 -10.07
CA LEU A 152 17.84 0.79 -9.81
C LEU A 152 18.78 0.43 -8.65
N HIS A 153 18.55 -0.73 -7.98
CA HIS A 153 19.26 -1.13 -6.77
C HIS A 153 19.32 0.00 -5.72
N LEU A 154 18.38 0.93 -5.77
CA LEU A 154 18.22 1.98 -4.80
C LEU A 154 17.71 1.34 -3.51
N SER A 155 18.66 0.88 -2.70
CA SER A 155 18.37 0.52 -1.32
C SER A 155 17.89 1.79 -0.62
N LEU A 156 16.64 1.81 -0.22
CA LEU A 156 16.09 2.89 0.61
C LEU A 156 16.86 3.05 1.94
N ILE A 157 17.73 2.09 2.26
CA ILE A 157 18.58 2.07 3.45
C ILE A 157 19.93 2.81 3.20
N HIS A 158 20.41 2.90 1.95
CA HIS A 158 21.69 3.55 1.64
C HIS A 158 21.66 5.08 1.64
N ILE A 159 20.51 5.70 1.76
CA ILE A 159 20.43 7.16 1.94
C ILE A 159 20.87 7.57 3.38
N SER A 160 20.87 6.64 4.32
CA SER A 160 21.20 6.94 5.74
C SER A 160 22.58 6.45 6.21
N GLU A 161 23.37 5.79 5.37
CA GLU A 161 24.76 5.42 5.73
C GLU A 161 25.77 6.04 4.75
N PRO A 162 26.28 7.26 5.01
CA PRO A 162 27.33 7.87 4.18
C PRO A 162 28.74 7.32 4.42
N THR A 163 28.94 6.30 5.26
CA THR A 163 30.27 5.86 5.62
C THR A 163 30.41 4.35 5.79
N ARG A 164 30.66 3.62 4.70
CA ARG A 164 31.54 2.44 4.75
C ARG A 164 32.62 2.62 3.69
N PRO A 165 33.87 2.94 4.08
CA PRO A 165 35.02 2.77 3.19
C PRO A 165 35.23 1.27 2.94
N TYR A 166 35.56 0.92 1.70
CA TYR A 166 35.93 -0.41 1.26
C TYR A 166 37.17 -0.92 1.99
#